data_c2c8a2b8b705f005a9366eab8d1dc244
#
_entry.id   c2c8a2b8b705f005a9366eab8d1dc244
#
_cell.length_a   1.000
_cell.length_b   1.000
_cell.length_c   1.000
_cell.angle_alpha   90.00
_cell.angle_beta   90.00
_cell.angle_gamma   90.00
#
_symmetry.space_group_name_H-M   'P 1'
#
loop_
_entity.id
_entity.type
_entity.pdbx_description
1 polymer ?
#
loop_
_entity_poly.entity_id
_entity_poly.type
_entity_poly.pdbx_seq_one_letter_code
_entity_poly.pdbx_strand_id
1 'polypeptide(L)'
;KVGTLLAKEKVQQLTMMSDSTRTQAISAIASLPVGGASESAPVSIDYYGADVFSTEVMKKYLPKDTAKPLLATIQDGLPLNADIAADVAHAMKQWALERGATHYTHWFQPMTGSTAEKHDSFLDPKGMEPIMSFSGKNLIVSEPDASSFPSGGLRCTFEARGYTAWDPTSPAFIKRHGNGATLCIPTAYCSYTGDALDKKTPLLRSRQALGNAVKKLMKCFGLPDEHVTITLGPEQEYFLIDKNFYLNRPDLVLSLI
;
A
#
# COMPACT_ATOMS: atom_id res chain seq x y z
N LYS A 1 -22.10 -38.71 42.12
CA LYS A 1 -21.63 -39.21 40.80
C LYS A 1 -22.51 -38.75 39.62
N VAL A 2 -23.81 -38.55 39.79
CA VAL A 2 -24.71 -38.07 38.70
C VAL A 2 -24.53 -36.56 38.43
N GLY A 3 -24.31 -35.75 39.46
CA GLY A 3 -24.09 -34.31 39.33
C GLY A 3 -22.78 -33.94 38.62
N THR A 4 -21.77 -34.79 38.72
CA THR A 4 -20.46 -34.57 38.09
C THR A 4 -20.50 -34.94 36.59
N LEU A 5 -21.33 -35.88 36.18
CA LEU A 5 -21.55 -36.22 34.75
C LEU A 5 -22.34 -35.13 34.06
N LEU A 6 -23.44 -34.62 34.63
CA LEU A 6 -24.23 -33.53 34.08
C LEU A 6 -23.44 -32.21 33.94
N ALA A 7 -22.52 -31.95 34.89
CA ALA A 7 -21.64 -30.79 34.76
C ALA A 7 -20.59 -30.96 33.64
N LYS A 8 -20.06 -32.17 33.43
CA LYS A 8 -19.15 -32.45 32.32
C LYS A 8 -19.84 -32.37 30.98
N GLU A 9 -21.05 -32.88 30.82
CA GLU A 9 -21.83 -32.77 29.59
C GLU A 9 -22.23 -31.33 29.27
N LYS A 10 -22.63 -30.54 30.29
CA LYS A 10 -22.88 -29.12 30.10
C LYS A 10 -21.64 -28.31 29.72
N VAL A 11 -20.49 -28.61 30.35
CA VAL A 11 -19.22 -27.97 29.99
C VAL A 11 -18.79 -28.37 28.56
N GLN A 12 -18.98 -29.64 28.19
CA GLN A 12 -18.68 -30.12 26.85
C GLN A 12 -19.63 -29.53 25.80
N GLN A 13 -20.92 -29.36 26.13
CA GLN A 13 -21.89 -28.65 25.29
C GLN A 13 -21.61 -27.14 25.19
N LEU A 14 -21.19 -26.50 26.25
CA LEU A 14 -20.73 -25.11 26.25
C LEU A 14 -19.41 -24.92 25.50
N THR A 15 -18.51 -25.89 25.56
CA THR A 15 -17.28 -25.88 24.78
C THR A 15 -17.55 -26.11 23.30
N MET A 16 -18.54 -26.97 22.96
CA MET A 16 -19.00 -27.14 21.58
C MET A 16 -19.79 -25.93 21.04
N MET A 17 -20.49 -25.21 21.91
CA MET A 17 -21.18 -23.96 21.52
C MET A 17 -20.24 -22.76 21.40
N SER A 18 -19.03 -22.85 21.97
CA SER A 18 -17.96 -21.85 21.80
C SER A 18 -17.12 -22.06 20.54
N ASP A 19 -17.28 -23.20 19.85
CA ASP A 19 -16.87 -23.35 18.45
C ASP A 19 -17.80 -22.49 17.61
N SER A 20 -17.52 -21.21 17.67
CA SER A 20 -18.31 -20.12 17.17
C SER A 20 -18.65 -20.35 15.69
N THR A 21 -19.72 -19.76 15.23
CA THR A 21 -20.06 -19.62 13.82
C THR A 21 -18.86 -19.22 12.96
N ARG A 22 -17.88 -18.56 13.57
CA ARG A 22 -16.59 -18.23 12.96
C ARG A 22 -15.75 -19.48 12.66
N THR A 23 -15.58 -20.40 13.60
CA THR A 23 -14.84 -21.66 13.39
C THR A 23 -15.52 -22.54 12.36
N GLN A 24 -16.86 -22.59 12.37
CA GLN A 24 -17.64 -23.31 11.34
C GLN A 24 -17.47 -22.67 9.97
N ALA A 25 -17.52 -21.34 9.86
CA ALA A 25 -17.28 -20.63 8.61
C ALA A 25 -15.85 -20.86 8.10
N ILE A 26 -14.88 -20.86 8.99
CA ILE A 26 -13.47 -21.17 8.71
C ILE A 26 -13.33 -22.59 8.16
N SER A 27 -13.94 -23.57 8.81
CA SER A 27 -13.90 -24.97 8.37
C SER A 27 -14.61 -25.15 7.02
N ALA A 28 -15.73 -24.47 6.81
CA ALA A 28 -16.43 -24.48 5.54
C ALA A 28 -15.59 -23.89 4.40
N ILE A 29 -14.91 -22.76 4.63
CA ILE A 29 -14.01 -22.13 3.64
C ILE A 29 -12.80 -23.04 3.37
N ALA A 30 -12.21 -23.63 4.41
CA ALA A 30 -11.09 -24.55 4.27
C ALA A 30 -11.43 -25.83 3.50
N SER A 31 -12.71 -26.24 3.50
CA SER A 31 -13.20 -27.40 2.74
C SER A 31 -13.54 -27.09 1.28
N LEU A 32 -13.55 -25.82 0.89
CA LEU A 32 -13.77 -25.46 -0.51
C LEU A 32 -12.63 -26.01 -1.38
N PRO A 33 -12.94 -26.54 -2.58
CA PRO A 33 -11.89 -26.98 -3.48
C PRO A 33 -10.95 -25.81 -3.77
N VAL A 34 -9.66 -26.03 -3.56
CA VAL A 34 -8.65 -25.07 -3.97
C VAL A 34 -8.82 -24.89 -5.49
N GLY A 35 -9.19 -23.67 -5.89
CA GLY A 35 -9.32 -23.34 -7.32
C GLY A 35 -8.06 -23.81 -8.05
N GLY A 36 -8.25 -24.37 -9.23
CA GLY A 36 -7.17 -24.96 -10.03
C GLY A 36 -5.96 -24.03 -10.04
N ALA A 37 -4.77 -24.61 -10.05
CA ALA A 37 -3.54 -23.87 -10.10
C ALA A 37 -3.67 -22.78 -11.17
N SER A 38 -3.63 -21.53 -10.76
CA SER A 38 -3.48 -20.44 -11.72
C SER A 38 -2.26 -20.81 -12.56
N GLU A 39 -2.39 -20.75 -13.87
CA GLU A 39 -1.23 -20.91 -14.74
C GLU A 39 -0.11 -20.09 -14.13
N SER A 40 1.01 -20.76 -13.85
CA SER A 40 2.17 -20.06 -13.29
C SER A 40 2.53 -18.96 -14.26
N ALA A 41 2.47 -17.72 -13.78
CA ALA A 41 2.89 -16.57 -14.59
C ALA A 41 4.27 -16.90 -15.19
N PRO A 42 4.50 -16.64 -16.48
CA PRO A 42 5.78 -16.94 -17.09
C PRO A 42 6.89 -16.23 -16.30
N VAL A 43 7.88 -17.01 -15.87
CA VAL A 43 9.05 -16.48 -15.19
C VAL A 43 9.93 -15.82 -16.28
N SER A 44 9.66 -14.54 -16.54
CA SER A 44 10.43 -13.73 -17.46
C SER A 44 10.93 -12.49 -16.72
N ILE A 45 12.16 -12.11 -16.98
CA ILE A 45 12.71 -10.85 -16.48
C ILE A 45 11.88 -9.64 -16.97
N ASP A 46 11.25 -9.77 -18.14
CA ASP A 46 10.41 -8.73 -18.73
C ASP A 46 9.11 -8.48 -17.93
N TYR A 47 8.70 -9.47 -17.12
CA TYR A 47 7.55 -9.32 -16.23
C TYR A 47 7.89 -8.48 -15.00
N TYR A 48 9.15 -8.52 -14.55
CA TYR A 48 9.57 -7.80 -13.35
C TYR A 48 9.55 -6.29 -13.59
N GLY A 49 8.75 -5.59 -12.77
CA GLY A 49 8.62 -4.14 -12.87
C GLY A 49 7.81 -3.63 -14.06
N ALA A 50 7.18 -4.49 -14.85
CA ALA A 50 6.40 -4.09 -16.04
C ALA A 50 5.25 -3.12 -15.71
N ASP A 51 4.65 -3.27 -14.54
CA ASP A 51 3.54 -2.46 -14.04
C ASP A 51 4.00 -1.36 -13.03
N VAL A 52 5.25 -0.92 -13.12
CA VAL A 52 5.82 0.15 -12.28
C VAL A 52 6.04 1.41 -13.12
N PHE A 53 5.67 2.56 -12.57
CA PHE A 53 5.95 3.89 -13.15
C PHE A 53 7.42 4.24 -12.91
N SER A 54 8.31 3.50 -13.58
CA SER A 54 9.76 3.57 -13.42
C SER A 54 10.35 4.86 -14.02
N THR A 55 11.64 5.07 -13.76
CA THR A 55 12.38 6.19 -14.37
C THR A 55 12.32 6.19 -15.90
N GLU A 56 12.35 5.01 -16.53
CA GLU A 56 12.23 4.86 -17.97
C GLU A 56 10.84 5.25 -18.45
N VAL A 57 9.81 4.83 -17.73
CA VAL A 57 8.42 5.22 -17.99
C VAL A 57 8.23 6.72 -17.80
N MET A 58 8.77 7.29 -16.73
CA MET A 58 8.73 8.74 -16.49
C MET A 58 9.34 9.52 -17.68
N LYS A 59 10.52 9.11 -18.17
CA LYS A 59 11.17 9.73 -19.33
C LYS A 59 10.38 9.62 -20.62
N LYS A 60 9.57 8.57 -20.77
CA LYS A 60 8.72 8.35 -21.95
C LYS A 60 7.46 9.21 -21.93
N TYR A 61 6.83 9.37 -20.79
CA TYR A 61 5.52 10.01 -20.66
C TYR A 61 5.57 11.47 -20.22
N LEU A 62 6.67 11.91 -19.58
CA LEU A 62 6.83 13.27 -19.10
C LEU A 62 7.61 14.16 -20.08
N PRO A 63 7.23 15.44 -20.23
CA PRO A 63 8.09 16.44 -20.84
C PRO A 63 9.45 16.50 -20.13
N LYS A 64 10.52 16.81 -20.87
CA LYS A 64 11.88 16.89 -20.30
C LYS A 64 11.98 17.87 -19.14
N ASP A 65 11.28 18.99 -19.24
CA ASP A 65 11.28 20.04 -18.22
C ASP A 65 10.55 19.63 -16.94
N THR A 66 9.65 18.66 -17.02
CA THR A 66 8.97 18.04 -15.86
C THR A 66 9.74 16.84 -15.32
N ALA A 67 10.28 16.02 -16.21
CA ALA A 67 11.02 14.81 -15.82
C ALA A 67 12.30 15.14 -15.03
N LYS A 68 13.05 16.16 -15.45
CA LYS A 68 14.32 16.53 -14.79
C LYS A 68 14.16 16.94 -13.33
N PRO A 69 13.29 17.89 -12.94
CA PRO A 69 13.09 18.23 -11.53
C PRO A 69 12.50 17.08 -10.71
N LEU A 70 11.61 16.26 -11.29
CA LEU A 70 11.10 15.07 -10.60
C LEU A 70 12.21 14.07 -10.28
N LEU A 71 13.07 13.77 -11.24
CA LEU A 71 14.19 12.86 -11.03
C LEU A 71 15.20 13.43 -10.02
N ALA A 72 15.43 14.73 -10.00
CA ALA A 72 16.27 15.37 -9.00
C ALA A 72 15.66 15.24 -7.59
N THR A 73 14.35 15.37 -7.46
CA THR A 73 13.66 15.08 -6.18
C THR A 73 13.88 13.64 -5.74
N ILE A 74 13.78 12.68 -6.65
CA ILE A 74 13.90 11.24 -6.36
C ILE A 74 15.36 10.86 -6.03
N GLN A 75 16.32 11.34 -6.80
CA GLN A 75 17.72 10.92 -6.74
C GLN A 75 18.56 11.75 -5.77
N ASP A 76 18.34 13.08 -5.78
CA ASP A 76 19.16 14.02 -5.04
C ASP A 76 18.47 14.52 -3.77
N GLY A 77 17.23 14.10 -3.50
CA GLY A 77 16.46 14.47 -2.32
C GLY A 77 16.08 15.95 -2.29
N LEU A 78 15.94 16.59 -3.46
CA LEU A 78 15.50 17.97 -3.56
C LEU A 78 14.01 18.09 -3.21
N PRO A 79 13.55 19.23 -2.70
CA PRO A 79 12.14 19.47 -2.45
C PRO A 79 11.30 19.25 -3.73
N LEU A 80 10.12 18.65 -3.56
CA LEU A 80 9.18 18.47 -4.65
C LEU A 80 8.69 19.83 -5.14
N ASN A 81 8.84 20.10 -6.44
CA ASN A 81 8.19 21.25 -7.07
C ASN A 81 6.71 20.93 -7.34
N ALA A 82 5.80 21.62 -6.66
CA ALA A 82 4.37 21.43 -6.82
C ALA A 82 3.84 21.81 -8.23
N ASP A 83 4.55 22.70 -8.93
CA ASP A 83 4.12 23.16 -10.27
C ASP A 83 4.12 22.05 -11.32
N ILE A 84 4.98 21.03 -11.14
CA ILE A 84 5.03 19.88 -12.06
C ILE A 84 3.95 18.83 -11.80
N ALA A 85 3.22 18.93 -10.70
CA ALA A 85 2.28 17.90 -10.28
C ALA A 85 1.16 17.62 -11.29
N ALA A 86 0.71 18.64 -12.01
CA ALA A 86 -0.31 18.51 -13.05
C ALA A 86 0.17 17.65 -14.22
N ASP A 87 1.39 17.90 -14.68
CA ASP A 87 2.01 17.14 -15.77
C ASP A 87 2.27 15.70 -15.36
N VAL A 88 2.77 15.50 -14.13
CA VAL A 88 3.02 14.15 -13.59
C VAL A 88 1.70 13.38 -13.45
N ALA A 89 0.65 14.00 -12.92
CA ALA A 89 -0.67 13.38 -12.82
C ALA A 89 -1.22 13.00 -14.20
N HIS A 90 -1.09 13.88 -15.19
CA HIS A 90 -1.51 13.60 -16.57
C HIS A 90 -0.77 12.39 -17.15
N ALA A 91 0.54 12.36 -17.01
CA ALA A 91 1.38 11.26 -17.49
C ALA A 91 1.07 9.93 -16.78
N MET A 92 0.91 9.93 -15.45
CA MET A 92 0.50 8.75 -14.68
C MET A 92 -0.88 8.24 -15.12
N LYS A 93 -1.86 9.14 -15.32
CA LYS A 93 -3.18 8.79 -15.81
C LYS A 93 -3.11 8.13 -17.18
N GLN A 94 -2.43 8.75 -18.13
CA GLN A 94 -2.29 8.21 -19.48
C GLN A 94 -1.64 6.82 -19.45
N TRP A 95 -0.53 6.67 -18.73
CA TRP A 95 0.16 5.41 -18.57
C TRP A 95 -0.72 4.33 -17.92
N ALA A 96 -1.51 4.71 -16.91
CA ALA A 96 -2.40 3.79 -16.21
C ALA A 96 -3.58 3.33 -17.09
N LEU A 97 -4.20 4.26 -17.82
CA LEU A 97 -5.30 3.96 -18.75
C LEU A 97 -4.85 3.01 -19.87
N GLU A 98 -3.66 3.21 -20.44
CA GLU A 98 -3.08 2.30 -21.44
C GLU A 98 -2.85 0.89 -20.92
N ARG A 99 -2.76 0.71 -19.57
CA ARG A 99 -2.65 -0.57 -18.87
C ARG A 99 -3.97 -1.12 -18.35
N GLY A 100 -5.07 -0.47 -18.72
CA GLY A 100 -6.42 -0.90 -18.37
C GLY A 100 -6.85 -0.51 -16.94
N ALA A 101 -6.14 0.40 -16.29
CA ALA A 101 -6.59 0.91 -15.00
C ALA A 101 -7.78 1.85 -15.18
N THR A 102 -8.82 1.65 -14.40
CA THR A 102 -10.04 2.49 -14.38
C THR A 102 -10.13 3.36 -13.14
N HIS A 103 -9.35 3.01 -12.13
CA HIS A 103 -9.33 3.66 -10.82
C HIS A 103 -7.89 3.96 -10.41
N TYR A 104 -7.76 4.89 -9.47
CA TYR A 104 -6.52 5.15 -8.76
C TYR A 104 -6.76 5.09 -7.25
N THR A 105 -5.70 4.90 -6.48
CA THR A 105 -5.76 4.89 -5.03
C THR A 105 -4.53 5.54 -4.43
N HIS A 106 -4.74 6.30 -3.36
CA HIS A 106 -3.66 6.70 -2.47
C HIS A 106 -3.37 5.52 -1.55
N TRP A 107 -2.21 4.92 -1.77
CA TRP A 107 -1.79 3.68 -1.12
C TRP A 107 -0.85 3.99 0.04
N PHE A 108 -1.23 3.62 1.25
CA PHE A 108 -0.45 3.90 2.45
C PHE A 108 -0.59 2.78 3.50
N GLN A 109 0.34 2.77 4.45
CA GLN A 109 0.42 1.76 5.50
C GLN A 109 0.08 2.42 6.84
N PRO A 110 -1.16 2.39 7.30
CA PRO A 110 -1.56 2.97 8.58
C PRO A 110 -0.94 2.23 9.75
N MET A 111 -0.79 2.90 10.90
CA MET A 111 -0.27 2.28 12.13
C MET A 111 -1.16 1.16 12.66
N THR A 112 -2.42 1.12 12.26
CA THR A 112 -3.42 0.12 12.67
C THR A 112 -3.30 -1.24 11.99
N GLY A 113 -2.27 -1.47 11.16
CA GLY A 113 -1.95 -2.78 10.61
C GLY A 113 -1.97 -2.85 9.10
N SER A 114 -3.03 -3.35 8.50
CA SER A 114 -3.11 -3.63 7.06
C SER A 114 -3.02 -2.38 6.19
N THR A 115 -2.50 -2.53 4.98
CA THR A 115 -2.46 -1.48 3.97
C THR A 115 -3.83 -0.84 3.76
N ALA A 116 -3.89 0.47 3.67
CA ALA A 116 -5.09 1.23 3.37
C ALA A 116 -5.04 1.77 1.94
N GLU A 117 -6.21 1.87 1.34
CA GLU A 117 -6.39 2.28 -0.03
C GLU A 117 -7.64 3.17 -0.11
N LYS A 118 -7.48 4.40 -0.59
CA LYS A 118 -8.61 5.26 -0.91
C LYS A 118 -8.82 5.24 -2.43
N HIS A 119 -9.72 4.38 -2.88
CA HIS A 119 -10.03 4.23 -4.29
C HIS A 119 -10.91 5.36 -4.82
N ASP A 120 -10.51 5.91 -5.94
CA ASP A 120 -11.27 6.89 -6.73
C ASP A 120 -11.30 6.46 -8.19
N SER A 121 -12.36 6.78 -8.92
CA SER A 121 -12.44 6.54 -10.35
C SER A 121 -11.73 7.64 -11.13
N PHE A 122 -11.11 7.28 -12.25
CA PHE A 122 -10.71 8.28 -13.25
C PHE A 122 -11.91 8.91 -13.96
N LEU A 123 -13.05 8.21 -13.98
CA LEU A 123 -14.27 8.72 -14.59
C LEU A 123 -14.88 9.82 -13.71
N ASP A 124 -14.97 11.01 -14.28
CA ASP A 124 -15.58 12.17 -13.64
C ASP A 124 -16.83 12.57 -14.45
N PRO A 125 -18.04 12.49 -13.87
CA PRO A 125 -19.27 12.91 -14.55
C PRO A 125 -19.35 14.44 -14.60
N LYS A 126 -18.76 15.05 -15.59
CA LYS A 126 -18.79 16.49 -15.80
C LYS A 126 -19.94 16.89 -16.73
N GLY A 127 -21.07 17.30 -16.16
CA GLY A 127 -22.26 17.65 -16.94
C GLY A 127 -22.89 16.44 -17.63
N MET A 128 -23.16 16.56 -18.92
CA MET A 128 -23.76 15.49 -19.74
C MET A 128 -22.72 14.51 -20.31
N GLU A 129 -21.45 14.86 -20.29
CA GLU A 129 -20.38 14.07 -20.89
C GLU A 129 -19.36 13.63 -19.80
N PRO A 130 -19.17 12.33 -19.58
CA PRO A 130 -18.16 11.85 -18.67
C PRO A 130 -16.77 12.07 -19.26
N ILE A 131 -15.84 12.50 -18.42
CA ILE A 131 -14.42 12.68 -18.78
C ILE A 131 -13.53 11.81 -17.90
N MET A 132 -12.34 11.48 -18.42
CA MET A 132 -11.29 10.82 -17.62
C MET A 132 -10.41 11.90 -16.99
N SER A 133 -10.53 12.09 -15.67
CA SER A 133 -9.89 13.15 -14.90
C SER A 133 -8.91 12.60 -13.87
N PHE A 134 -7.77 13.25 -13.73
CA PHE A 134 -6.82 13.07 -12.63
C PHE A 134 -5.90 14.28 -12.60
N SER A 135 -6.03 15.12 -11.60
CA SER A 135 -5.32 16.39 -11.49
C SER A 135 -4.09 16.29 -10.59
N GLY A 136 -3.20 17.27 -10.68
CA GLY A 136 -2.08 17.41 -9.75
C GLY A 136 -2.52 17.51 -8.28
N LYS A 137 -3.68 18.14 -8.02
CA LYS A 137 -4.27 18.15 -6.68
C LYS A 137 -4.63 16.75 -6.20
N ASN A 138 -5.26 15.95 -7.06
CA ASN A 138 -5.58 14.56 -6.75
C ASN A 138 -4.33 13.69 -6.53
N LEU A 139 -3.23 14.00 -7.20
CA LEU A 139 -1.96 13.32 -7.01
C LEU A 139 -1.33 13.65 -5.66
N ILE A 140 -1.22 14.93 -5.33
CA ILE A 140 -0.42 15.39 -4.19
C ILE A 140 -1.06 15.06 -2.85
N VAL A 141 -2.37 15.30 -2.70
CA VAL A 141 -3.06 15.24 -1.42
C VAL A 141 -4.41 14.57 -1.55
N SER A 142 -4.73 13.73 -0.59
CA SER A 142 -6.07 13.21 -0.33
C SER A 142 -6.40 13.28 1.15
N GLU A 143 -7.67 13.30 1.49
CA GLU A 143 -8.19 13.29 2.85
C GLU A 143 -8.93 11.98 3.12
N PRO A 144 -8.22 10.86 3.44
CA PRO A 144 -8.87 9.63 3.79
C PRO A 144 -9.55 9.73 5.15
N ASP A 145 -10.66 9.04 5.29
CA ASP A 145 -11.36 8.85 6.55
C ASP A 145 -11.33 7.38 6.99
N ALA A 146 -12.06 7.06 8.05
CA ALA A 146 -12.10 5.69 8.58
C ALA A 146 -12.57 4.64 7.56
N SER A 147 -13.37 5.02 6.56
CA SER A 147 -13.84 4.10 5.51
C SER A 147 -12.73 3.63 4.57
N SER A 148 -11.62 4.37 4.51
CA SER A 148 -10.43 4.02 3.72
C SER A 148 -9.55 2.95 4.38
N PHE A 149 -9.82 2.59 5.63
CA PHE A 149 -9.06 1.59 6.37
C PHE A 149 -9.70 0.20 6.27
N PRO A 150 -8.90 -0.88 6.15
CA PRO A 150 -9.44 -2.25 6.11
C PRO A 150 -10.26 -2.63 7.34
N SER A 151 -9.94 -2.05 8.50
CA SER A 151 -10.68 -2.19 9.76
C SER A 151 -11.88 -1.25 9.87
N GLY A 152 -12.29 -0.61 8.81
CA GLY A 152 -13.26 0.48 8.72
C GLY A 152 -14.37 0.42 9.76
N GLY A 153 -14.59 1.51 10.48
CA GLY A 153 -15.58 1.63 11.53
C GLY A 153 -15.13 1.18 12.92
N LEU A 154 -13.95 0.61 13.11
CA LEU A 154 -13.39 0.46 14.45
C LEU A 154 -13.03 1.83 15.02
N ARG A 155 -13.35 2.05 16.29
CA ARG A 155 -13.20 3.36 16.94
C ARG A 155 -11.78 3.92 16.84
N CYS A 156 -10.77 3.06 16.95
CA CYS A 156 -9.37 3.46 16.86
C CYS A 156 -8.99 4.04 15.48
N THR A 157 -9.69 3.65 14.41
CA THR A 157 -9.49 4.18 13.06
C THR A 157 -10.44 5.34 12.75
N PHE A 158 -11.59 5.42 13.43
CA PHE A 158 -12.57 6.47 13.23
C PHE A 158 -12.01 7.87 13.59
N GLU A 159 -11.14 7.94 14.58
CA GLU A 159 -10.51 9.19 15.01
C GLU A 159 -9.25 9.53 14.18
N ALA A 160 -8.73 8.58 13.42
CA ALA A 160 -7.54 8.78 12.58
C ALA A 160 -7.93 9.46 11.27
N ARG A 161 -8.10 10.77 11.31
CA ARG A 161 -8.29 11.63 10.13
C ARG A 161 -7.01 12.38 9.83
N GLY A 162 -6.74 12.61 8.56
CA GLY A 162 -5.55 13.34 8.17
C GLY A 162 -5.42 13.49 6.67
N TYR A 163 -4.20 13.75 6.26
CA TYR A 163 -3.83 13.92 4.86
C TYR A 163 -2.91 12.79 4.41
N THR A 164 -3.13 12.29 3.21
CA THR A 164 -2.06 11.62 2.47
C THR A 164 -1.23 12.66 1.74
N ALA A 165 0.07 12.42 1.65
CA ALA A 165 0.97 13.23 0.85
C ALA A 165 1.72 12.31 -0.12
N TRP A 166 1.69 12.62 -1.41
CA TRP A 166 2.43 11.86 -2.41
C TRP A 166 3.91 11.77 -2.05
N ASP A 167 4.43 10.55 -2.08
CA ASP A 167 5.86 10.28 -1.93
C ASP A 167 6.46 9.92 -3.29
N PRO A 168 7.12 10.87 -3.96
CA PRO A 168 7.73 10.63 -5.26
C PRO A 168 8.93 9.68 -5.20
N THR A 169 9.50 9.43 -4.03
CA THR A 169 10.65 8.52 -3.84
C THR A 169 10.25 7.05 -3.92
N SER A 170 8.96 6.76 -3.86
CA SER A 170 8.40 5.43 -4.10
C SER A 170 7.63 5.44 -5.41
N PRO A 171 7.94 4.56 -6.37
CA PRO A 171 7.29 4.57 -7.67
C PRO A 171 5.82 4.17 -7.55
N ALA A 172 4.94 4.83 -8.30
CA ALA A 172 3.57 4.38 -8.49
C ALA A 172 3.55 3.07 -9.30
N PHE A 173 2.53 2.26 -9.12
CA PHE A 173 2.43 0.95 -9.77
C PHE A 173 0.99 0.58 -10.07
N ILE A 174 0.80 -0.36 -10.97
CA ILE A 174 -0.53 -0.93 -11.28
C ILE A 174 -0.72 -2.21 -10.49
N LYS A 175 -1.79 -2.26 -9.70
CA LYS A 175 -2.27 -3.46 -9.03
C LYS A 175 -3.38 -4.08 -9.87
N ARG A 176 -3.15 -5.31 -10.32
CA ARG A 176 -4.16 -6.08 -11.07
C ARG A 176 -4.94 -6.96 -10.14
N HIS A 177 -6.26 -6.99 -10.32
CA HIS A 177 -7.16 -7.83 -9.53
C HIS A 177 -8.34 -8.28 -10.41
N GLY A 178 -8.51 -9.58 -10.58
CA GLY A 178 -9.55 -10.12 -11.46
C GLY A 178 -9.48 -9.50 -12.86
N ASN A 179 -10.58 -8.89 -13.29
CA ASN A 179 -10.69 -8.22 -14.61
C ASN A 179 -10.35 -6.73 -14.56
N GLY A 180 -9.89 -6.21 -13.41
CA GLY A 180 -9.62 -4.79 -13.20
C GLY A 180 -8.16 -4.48 -12.92
N ALA A 181 -7.83 -3.20 -13.03
CA ALA A 181 -6.55 -2.65 -12.65
C ALA A 181 -6.71 -1.28 -11.98
N THR A 182 -5.87 -1.01 -11.00
CA THR A 182 -5.88 0.23 -10.22
C THR A 182 -4.49 0.82 -10.19
N LEU A 183 -4.37 2.12 -10.44
CA LEU A 183 -3.13 2.87 -10.21
C LEU A 183 -2.95 3.09 -8.72
N CYS A 184 -1.91 2.51 -8.14
CA CYS A 184 -1.53 2.70 -6.74
C CYS A 184 -0.46 3.79 -6.63
N ILE A 185 -0.75 4.82 -5.86
CA ILE A 185 0.13 5.98 -5.64
C ILE A 185 0.65 5.90 -4.21
N PRO A 186 1.93 5.56 -3.98
CA PRO A 186 2.50 5.52 -2.64
C PRO A 186 2.46 6.89 -1.98
N THR A 187 1.93 6.94 -0.76
CA THR A 187 1.78 8.16 0.02
C THR A 187 2.24 7.97 1.46
N ALA A 188 2.67 9.06 2.07
CA ALA A 188 2.73 9.20 3.51
C ALA A 188 1.34 9.60 4.04
N TYR A 189 1.07 9.31 5.31
CA TYR A 189 -0.18 9.68 5.96
C TYR A 189 0.10 10.32 7.32
N CYS A 190 -0.45 11.50 7.52
CA CYS A 190 -0.27 12.26 8.75
C CYS A 190 -1.59 12.92 9.20
N SER A 191 -1.69 13.22 10.50
CA SER A 191 -2.81 13.95 11.07
C SER A 191 -2.85 15.40 10.59
N TYR A 192 -3.95 16.09 10.84
CA TYR A 192 -4.07 17.53 10.57
C TYR A 192 -3.05 18.39 11.35
N THR A 193 -2.53 17.87 12.46
CA THR A 193 -1.48 18.49 13.27
C THR A 193 -0.07 18.06 12.85
N GLY A 194 0.07 17.17 11.88
CA GLY A 194 1.34 16.70 11.35
C GLY A 194 1.94 15.49 12.07
N ASP A 195 1.18 14.84 12.95
CA ASP A 195 1.61 13.60 13.59
C ASP A 195 1.61 12.45 12.58
N ALA A 196 2.59 11.55 12.68
CA ALA A 196 2.66 10.38 11.84
C ALA A 196 1.54 9.39 12.19
N LEU A 197 0.71 9.03 11.21
CA LEU A 197 -0.35 8.05 11.33
C LEU A 197 -0.08 6.79 10.51
N ASP A 198 1.08 6.69 9.88
CA ASP A 198 1.53 5.57 9.06
C ASP A 198 2.92 5.06 9.49
N LYS A 199 3.35 3.98 8.87
CA LYS A 199 4.67 3.39 9.09
C LYS A 199 5.76 4.06 8.24
N LYS A 200 5.39 4.73 7.16
CA LYS A 200 6.32 5.34 6.20
C LYS A 200 6.87 6.68 6.69
N THR A 201 6.03 7.53 7.28
CA THR A 201 6.45 8.84 7.78
C THR A 201 7.60 8.74 8.80
N PRO A 202 7.58 7.87 9.81
CA PRO A 202 8.73 7.66 10.70
C PRO A 202 10.00 7.25 9.97
N LEU A 203 9.90 6.35 8.98
CA LEU A 203 11.02 5.93 8.15
C LEU A 203 11.62 7.10 7.37
N LEU A 204 10.80 7.88 6.68
CA LEU A 204 11.25 9.04 5.90
C LEU A 204 11.92 10.09 6.79
N ARG A 205 11.33 10.38 7.96
CA ARG A 205 11.90 11.29 8.95
C ARG A 205 13.25 10.79 9.51
N SER A 206 13.35 9.48 9.80
CA SER A 206 14.61 8.89 10.29
C SER A 206 15.72 8.97 9.24
N ARG A 207 15.39 8.71 7.97
CA ARG A 207 16.34 8.86 6.86
C ARG A 207 16.84 10.29 6.72
N GLN A 208 15.95 11.27 6.83
CA GLN A 208 16.32 12.69 6.79
C GLN A 208 17.21 13.06 7.97
N ALA A 209 16.87 12.63 9.18
CA ALA A 209 17.66 12.91 10.38
C ALA A 209 19.08 12.31 10.28
N LEU A 210 19.18 11.05 9.85
CA LEU A 210 20.46 10.37 9.64
C LEU A 210 21.27 11.04 8.53
N GLY A 211 20.67 11.35 7.39
CA GLY A 211 21.33 12.05 6.29
C GLY A 211 21.91 13.40 6.74
N ASN A 212 21.16 14.17 7.51
CA ASN A 212 21.64 15.44 8.07
C ASN A 212 22.82 15.26 9.05
N ALA A 213 22.80 14.21 9.86
CA ALA A 213 23.89 13.89 10.78
C ALA A 213 25.15 13.47 10.01
N VAL A 214 25.02 12.64 8.99
CA VAL A 214 26.14 12.22 8.13
C VAL A 214 26.74 13.41 7.39
N LYS A 215 25.93 14.33 6.84
CA LYS A 215 26.43 15.57 6.22
C LYS A 215 27.27 16.42 7.19
N LYS A 216 26.85 16.53 8.45
CA LYS A 216 27.65 17.24 9.46
C LYS A 216 29.01 16.58 9.70
N LEU A 217 29.01 15.23 9.74
CA LEU A 217 30.26 14.48 9.88
C LEU A 217 31.16 14.65 8.64
N MET A 218 30.63 14.55 7.43
CA MET A 218 31.37 14.78 6.19
C MET A 218 32.08 16.12 6.15
N LYS A 219 31.41 17.19 6.63
CA LYS A 219 32.02 18.51 6.73
C LYS A 219 33.27 18.53 7.64
N CYS A 220 33.28 17.74 8.71
CA CYS A 220 34.46 17.62 9.58
C CYS A 220 35.67 17.01 8.87
N PHE A 221 35.45 16.23 7.80
CA PHE A 221 36.50 15.66 6.97
C PHE A 221 36.79 16.46 5.69
N GLY A 222 36.21 17.65 5.56
CA GLY A 222 36.37 18.48 4.37
C GLY A 222 35.74 17.91 3.10
N LEU A 223 34.78 16.98 3.26
CA LEU A 223 34.05 16.38 2.14
C LEU A 223 32.91 17.32 1.68
N PRO A 224 32.51 17.23 0.39
CA PRO A 224 31.45 18.07 -0.16
C PRO A 224 30.09 17.78 0.51
N ASP A 225 29.22 18.80 0.50
CA ASP A 225 27.85 18.70 1.01
C ASP A 225 26.94 18.03 -0.04
N GLU A 226 27.15 16.73 -0.25
CA GLU A 226 26.37 15.94 -1.21
C GLU A 226 25.15 15.29 -0.55
N HIS A 227 24.23 14.84 -1.38
CA HIS A 227 23.09 14.06 -0.91
C HIS A 227 23.54 12.70 -0.35
N VAL A 228 23.05 12.38 0.85
CA VAL A 228 23.33 11.10 1.51
C VAL A 228 22.14 10.18 1.34
N THR A 229 22.34 9.14 0.56
CA THR A 229 21.32 8.09 0.38
C THR A 229 21.45 7.02 1.46
N ILE A 230 20.34 6.72 2.11
CA ILE A 230 20.25 5.67 3.12
C ILE A 230 19.49 4.51 2.50
N THR A 231 20.13 3.35 2.48
CA THR A 231 19.53 2.10 1.99
C THR A 231 19.04 1.25 3.14
N LEU A 232 17.96 0.53 2.90
CA LEU A 232 17.36 -0.44 3.81
C LEU A 232 17.25 -1.78 3.07
N GLY A 233 17.72 -2.85 3.69
CA GLY A 233 17.57 -4.22 3.19
C GLY A 233 16.54 -4.96 4.03
N PRO A 234 15.26 -5.04 3.63
CA PRO A 234 14.27 -5.85 4.33
C PRO A 234 14.58 -7.33 4.14
N GLU A 235 14.39 -8.10 5.21
CA GLU A 235 14.50 -9.56 5.19
C GLU A 235 13.14 -10.19 5.46
N GLN A 236 12.92 -11.37 4.88
CA GLN A 236 11.76 -12.21 5.14
C GLN A 236 12.20 -13.45 5.90
N GLU A 237 11.52 -13.74 6.99
CA GLU A 237 11.67 -15.00 7.72
C GLU A 237 10.43 -15.86 7.50
N TYR A 238 10.61 -17.08 7.01
CA TYR A 238 9.50 -17.99 6.76
C TYR A 238 9.95 -19.45 6.81
N PHE A 239 8.99 -20.32 7.09
CA PHE A 239 9.16 -21.76 6.98
C PHE A 239 8.44 -22.27 5.72
N LEU A 240 9.08 -23.18 5.00
CA LEU A 240 8.40 -23.96 3.98
C LEU A 240 7.58 -25.06 4.67
N ILE A 241 6.28 -25.05 4.40
CA ILE A 241 5.36 -26.08 4.88
C ILE A 241 4.57 -26.67 3.71
N ASP A 242 4.13 -27.90 3.86
CA ASP A 242 3.24 -28.51 2.88
C ASP A 242 1.91 -27.74 2.81
N LYS A 243 1.45 -27.47 1.59
CA LYS A 243 0.23 -26.69 1.34
C LYS A 243 -1.01 -27.34 1.96
N ASN A 244 -1.09 -28.67 1.94
CA ASN A 244 -2.25 -29.38 2.50
C ASN A 244 -2.24 -29.28 4.03
N PHE A 245 -1.08 -29.34 4.67
CA PHE A 245 -0.98 -29.13 6.10
C PHE A 245 -1.35 -27.69 6.47
N TYR A 246 -0.93 -26.71 5.70
CA TYR A 246 -1.33 -25.32 5.90
C TYR A 246 -2.85 -25.15 5.79
N LEU A 247 -3.46 -25.69 4.74
CA LEU A 247 -4.91 -25.60 4.52
C LEU A 247 -5.74 -26.29 5.61
N ASN A 248 -5.18 -27.30 6.31
CA ASN A 248 -5.80 -27.96 7.45
C ASN A 248 -5.66 -27.15 8.76
N ARG A 249 -5.01 -25.99 8.71
CA ARG A 249 -4.85 -25.09 9.86
C ARG A 249 -5.61 -23.77 9.60
N PRO A 250 -6.95 -23.79 9.83
CA PRO A 250 -7.77 -22.61 9.58
C PRO A 250 -7.34 -21.39 10.40
N ASP A 251 -6.75 -21.60 11.56
CA ASP A 251 -6.13 -20.55 12.37
C ASP A 251 -4.99 -19.82 11.65
N LEU A 252 -4.18 -20.54 10.86
CA LEU A 252 -3.10 -19.96 10.07
C LEU A 252 -3.60 -19.36 8.76
N VAL A 253 -4.57 -20.00 8.11
CA VAL A 253 -5.12 -19.55 6.82
C VAL A 253 -5.85 -18.21 6.96
N LEU A 254 -6.48 -17.98 8.10
CA LEU A 254 -7.37 -16.83 8.32
C LEU A 254 -6.77 -15.77 9.26
N SER A 255 -5.67 -16.08 9.94
CA SER A 255 -4.88 -15.06 10.59
C SER A 255 -4.07 -14.32 9.53
N LEU A 256 -4.63 -13.26 8.98
CA LEU A 256 -3.89 -12.26 8.24
C LEU A 256 -2.98 -11.51 9.23
N ILE A 257 -1.85 -12.10 9.57
CA ILE A 257 -0.80 -11.42 10.31
C ILE A 257 0.23 -10.91 9.32
#